data_c4fa5de13740a07926a5db7368e5b534
#
_entry.id   c4fa5de13740a07926a5db7368e5b534
#
_cell.length_a   1.000
_cell.length_b   1.000
_cell.length_c   1.000
_cell.angle_alpha   90.00
_cell.angle_beta   90.00
_cell.angle_gamma   90.00
#
_symmetry.space_group_name_H-M   'P 1'
#
loop_
_entity.id
_entity.type
_entity.pdbx_description
1 polymer ?
#
loop_
_entity_poly.entity_id
_entity_poly.type
_entity_poly.pdbx_seq_one_letter_code
_entity_poly.pdbx_strand_id
1 'polypeptide(L)'
;MKKYFLLSALLAALLLLPAALPAQDVKIGVIYPFSGPTAQIGLDHRHAVELVMDIVNTDKYKNWNLPLAKTMGLPNLKGGKVSAVFADHQGKPELGLSEAERLITQEKVTALFGSYHSSVTETASTVSERMKVPFLNAESSSPKLTQRGFKWFFRTSPHDETFSEGMFQALKDLEKKKNMKFQTIAVTYEDTLYGKDSSRIEKELAAKAGYKVVADIPYRRGATSLDSEILKLKAANPDVLFPTSYTSDAILLLQTSKKLDYNPKVIMAQNAGHIDPSFVEAVGKDADGICSRAEFSLDLIKAKPMLKEINDEFKKRTGGRDFSGTSVRCFVGFLVLCDAINRAGSTKPEAIQDALKKTNLPPDQLVTPWRGVKFDDNGQNILVDALVIQYQDKVQRAIWPYNLAGAEMVFPIPRWAERK
;
A
#
# COMPACT_ATOMS: atom_id res chain seq x y z
N MET A 1 -36.51 -5.64 65.57
CA MET A 1 -36.09 -6.64 64.55
C MET A 1 -36.36 -6.25 63.09
N LYS A 2 -37.45 -5.54 62.75
CA LYS A 2 -37.75 -5.17 61.35
C LYS A 2 -36.80 -4.11 60.72
N LYS A 3 -36.11 -3.26 61.51
CA LYS A 3 -35.17 -2.22 60.94
C LYS A 3 -33.79 -2.77 60.54
N TYR A 4 -33.34 -3.87 61.07
CA TYR A 4 -32.06 -4.49 60.73
C TYR A 4 -32.18 -5.39 59.50
N PHE A 5 -33.37 -5.90 59.18
CA PHE A 5 -33.58 -6.69 57.94
C PHE A 5 -33.59 -5.87 56.69
N LEU A 6 -34.01 -4.60 56.74
CA LEU A 6 -34.00 -3.68 55.61
C LEU A 6 -32.59 -3.17 55.31
N LEU A 7 -31.72 -3.01 56.30
CA LEU A 7 -30.34 -2.59 56.10
C LEU A 7 -29.45 -3.68 55.46
N SER A 8 -29.70 -4.95 55.85
CA SER A 8 -28.98 -6.11 55.27
C SER A 8 -29.38 -6.38 53.82
N ALA A 9 -30.65 -6.13 53.45
CA ALA A 9 -31.11 -6.28 52.07
C ALA A 9 -30.57 -5.18 51.15
N LEU A 10 -30.34 -3.95 51.64
CA LEU A 10 -29.73 -2.87 50.86
C LEU A 10 -28.21 -3.08 50.66
N LEU A 11 -27.51 -3.68 51.64
CA LEU A 11 -26.08 -4.01 51.50
C LEU A 11 -25.83 -5.19 50.55
N ALA A 12 -26.75 -6.15 50.48
CA ALA A 12 -26.69 -7.28 49.55
C ALA A 12 -26.99 -6.87 48.08
N ALA A 13 -27.82 -5.84 47.88
CA ALA A 13 -28.12 -5.30 46.56
C ALA A 13 -26.94 -4.46 45.96
N LEU A 14 -26.07 -3.91 46.81
CA LEU A 14 -24.87 -3.16 46.34
C LEU A 14 -23.74 -4.07 45.84
N LEU A 15 -23.76 -5.37 46.14
CA LEU A 15 -22.74 -6.35 45.77
C LEU A 15 -23.01 -7.02 44.40
N LEU A 16 -24.14 -6.71 43.74
CA LEU A 16 -24.53 -7.28 42.45
C LEU A 16 -24.40 -6.31 41.26
N LEU A 17 -23.69 -5.19 41.44
CA LEU A 17 -23.26 -4.43 40.27
C LEU A 17 -22.27 -5.29 39.46
N PRO A 18 -22.58 -5.67 38.21
CA PRO A 18 -21.64 -6.41 37.43
C PRO A 18 -20.36 -5.55 37.33
N ALA A 19 -19.26 -6.03 37.89
CA ALA A 19 -17.97 -5.40 37.74
C ALA A 19 -17.75 -5.24 36.24
N ALA A 20 -17.74 -4.00 35.76
CA ALA A 20 -17.44 -3.73 34.36
C ALA A 20 -16.08 -4.35 34.09
N LEU A 21 -16.04 -5.40 33.27
CA LEU A 21 -14.78 -6.01 32.89
C LEU A 21 -13.91 -4.94 32.25
N PRO A 22 -12.61 -4.87 32.57
CA PRO A 22 -11.72 -3.80 32.06
C PRO A 22 -11.65 -3.79 30.53
N ALA A 23 -11.44 -2.61 29.97
CA ALA A 23 -11.16 -2.44 28.56
C ALA A 23 -9.94 -3.28 28.17
N GLN A 24 -9.98 -3.90 27.00
CA GLN A 24 -8.87 -4.71 26.48
C GLN A 24 -8.13 -3.90 25.42
N ASP A 25 -7.04 -3.27 25.82
CA ASP A 25 -6.17 -2.55 24.90
C ASP A 25 -5.47 -3.51 23.94
N VAL A 26 -5.20 -3.01 22.74
CA VAL A 26 -4.56 -3.74 21.64
C VAL A 26 -3.24 -3.11 21.28
N LYS A 27 -2.20 -3.94 21.18
CA LYS A 27 -0.87 -3.54 20.72
C LYS A 27 -0.57 -4.21 19.39
N ILE A 28 -0.32 -3.42 18.35
CA ILE A 28 -0.01 -3.90 16.99
C ILE A 28 1.46 -3.64 16.69
N GLY A 29 2.18 -4.64 16.19
CA GLY A 29 3.55 -4.50 15.69
C GLY A 29 3.54 -3.95 14.27
N VAL A 30 4.20 -2.83 14.04
CA VAL A 30 4.23 -2.12 12.75
C VAL A 30 5.66 -2.12 12.20
N ILE A 31 5.88 -2.82 11.09
CA ILE A 31 7.22 -3.07 10.52
C ILE A 31 7.36 -2.32 9.19
N TYR A 32 8.15 -1.22 9.16
CA TYR A 32 8.41 -0.42 7.98
C TYR A 32 9.85 0.09 7.92
N PRO A 33 10.33 0.64 6.76
CA PRO A 33 11.67 1.21 6.66
C PRO A 33 11.69 2.64 7.22
N PHE A 34 12.04 2.82 8.49
CA PHE A 34 12.14 4.14 9.12
C PHE A 34 13.52 4.78 8.94
N SER A 35 14.49 4.03 8.38
CA SER A 35 15.80 4.53 7.99
C SER A 35 16.24 3.94 6.64
N GLY A 36 17.32 4.49 6.06
CA GLY A 36 17.85 4.09 4.76
C GLY A 36 17.15 4.74 3.56
N PRO A 37 17.36 4.22 2.33
CA PRO A 37 16.93 4.86 1.08
C PRO A 37 15.41 5.05 0.90
N THR A 38 14.59 4.32 1.67
CA THR A 38 13.11 4.39 1.63
C THR A 38 12.53 4.93 2.94
N ALA A 39 13.33 5.62 3.74
CA ALA A 39 12.91 6.10 5.06
C ALA A 39 11.67 7.02 5.02
N GLN A 40 11.59 7.89 4.01
CA GLN A 40 10.44 8.81 3.88
C GLN A 40 9.13 8.05 3.69
N ILE A 41 9.13 6.95 2.94
CA ILE A 41 7.96 6.05 2.83
C ILE A 41 7.54 5.52 4.20
N GLY A 42 8.51 5.04 5.00
CA GLY A 42 8.23 4.56 6.35
C GLY A 42 7.65 5.64 7.26
N LEU A 43 8.17 6.87 7.20
CA LEU A 43 7.65 8.01 7.96
C LEU A 43 6.22 8.36 7.56
N ASP A 44 5.92 8.40 6.25
CA ASP A 44 4.56 8.65 5.76
C ASP A 44 3.60 7.53 6.20
N HIS A 45 4.06 6.27 6.19
CA HIS A 45 3.26 5.14 6.73
C HIS A 45 3.03 5.25 8.23
N ARG A 46 4.03 5.70 9.00
CA ARG A 46 3.86 5.95 10.43
C ARG A 46 2.76 6.99 10.68
N HIS A 47 2.78 8.10 9.96
CA HIS A 47 1.74 9.13 10.08
C HIS A 47 0.36 8.61 9.67
N ALA A 48 0.27 7.73 8.67
CA ALA A 48 -0.98 7.08 8.28
C ALA A 48 -1.52 6.16 9.39
N VAL A 49 -0.65 5.36 10.02
CA VAL A 49 -0.99 4.51 11.18
C VAL A 49 -1.44 5.35 12.37
N GLU A 50 -0.71 6.42 12.69
CA GLU A 50 -1.04 7.34 13.77
C GLU A 50 -2.40 8.03 13.56
N LEU A 51 -2.71 8.42 12.31
CA LEU A 51 -4.03 8.97 11.97
C LEU A 51 -5.15 7.95 12.19
N VAL A 52 -4.96 6.69 11.79
CA VAL A 52 -5.96 5.64 12.05
C VAL A 52 -6.12 5.37 13.55
N MET A 53 -5.02 5.36 14.32
CA MET A 53 -5.12 5.22 15.78
C MET A 53 -5.96 6.35 16.40
N ASP A 54 -5.79 7.58 15.93
CA ASP A 54 -6.62 8.69 16.40
C ASP A 54 -8.10 8.55 16.01
N ILE A 55 -8.38 8.06 14.78
CA ILE A 55 -9.76 7.78 14.32
C ILE A 55 -10.41 6.75 15.24
N VAL A 56 -9.71 5.67 15.55
CA VAL A 56 -10.23 4.59 16.39
C VAL A 56 -10.35 5.00 17.87
N ASN A 57 -9.36 5.72 18.38
CA ASN A 57 -9.22 5.98 19.82
C ASN A 57 -9.98 7.21 20.32
N THR A 58 -10.49 8.07 19.41
CA THR A 58 -11.17 9.32 19.76
C THR A 58 -12.48 9.47 18.98
N ASP A 59 -13.32 10.41 19.38
CA ASP A 59 -14.56 10.78 18.65
C ASP A 59 -14.38 11.97 17.69
N LYS A 60 -13.13 12.42 17.48
CA LYS A 60 -12.80 13.60 16.66
C LYS A 60 -13.31 13.46 15.23
N TYR A 61 -13.32 12.25 14.68
CA TYR A 61 -13.61 11.96 13.29
C TYR A 61 -14.97 11.27 13.07
N LYS A 62 -15.90 11.40 14.02
CA LYS A 62 -17.23 10.72 14.01
C LYS A 62 -18.09 11.03 12.78
N ASN A 63 -17.80 12.09 12.05
CA ASN A 63 -18.53 12.45 10.84
C ASN A 63 -18.00 11.71 9.58
N TRP A 64 -16.86 11.02 9.69
CA TRP A 64 -16.34 10.25 8.57
C TRP A 64 -17.04 8.90 8.45
N ASN A 65 -17.37 8.49 7.23
CA ASN A 65 -17.95 7.18 6.96
C ASN A 65 -16.84 6.12 6.84
N LEU A 66 -16.07 5.96 7.93
CA LEU A 66 -15.00 4.97 8.03
C LEU A 66 -15.32 3.97 9.16
N PRO A 67 -14.81 2.73 9.08
CA PRO A 67 -14.87 1.81 10.19
C PRO A 67 -14.35 2.44 11.48
N LEU A 68 -15.04 2.24 12.59
CA LEU A 68 -14.67 2.72 13.93
C LEU A 68 -14.57 4.25 14.12
N ALA A 69 -14.82 5.07 13.10
CA ALA A 69 -14.75 6.53 13.23
C ALA A 69 -15.84 7.11 14.17
N LYS A 70 -16.96 6.39 14.34
CA LYS A 70 -18.08 6.81 15.19
C LYS A 70 -18.00 6.26 16.62
N THR A 71 -16.89 5.59 16.95
CA THR A 71 -16.68 4.96 18.25
C THR A 71 -15.54 5.63 19.01
N MET A 72 -15.40 5.31 20.28
CA MET A 72 -14.26 5.75 21.10
C MET A 72 -13.55 4.50 21.63
N GLY A 73 -12.51 4.06 20.93
CA GLY A 73 -11.86 2.78 21.10
C GLY A 73 -12.59 1.65 20.37
N LEU A 74 -12.30 0.43 20.74
CA LEU A 74 -12.86 -0.80 20.16
C LEU A 74 -14.09 -1.26 20.97
N PRO A 75 -15.33 -1.04 20.51
CA PRO A 75 -16.54 -1.33 21.29
C PRO A 75 -16.63 -2.79 21.76
N ASN A 76 -16.29 -3.75 20.88
CA ASN A 76 -16.36 -5.17 21.21
C ASN A 76 -15.24 -5.61 22.17
N LEU A 77 -14.26 -4.74 22.42
CA LEU A 77 -13.22 -4.88 23.43
C LEU A 77 -13.42 -3.87 24.58
N LYS A 78 -14.69 -3.47 24.83
CA LYS A 78 -15.10 -2.58 25.93
C LYS A 78 -14.44 -1.21 25.92
N GLY A 79 -14.23 -0.66 24.74
CA GLY A 79 -13.58 0.63 24.54
C GLY A 79 -12.05 0.57 24.63
N GLY A 80 -11.46 -0.62 24.52
CA GLY A 80 -10.00 -0.79 24.46
C GLY A 80 -9.35 0.06 23.40
N LYS A 81 -8.16 0.59 23.71
CA LYS A 81 -7.41 1.47 22.81
C LYS A 81 -6.46 0.68 21.93
N VAL A 82 -6.21 1.21 20.73
CA VAL A 82 -5.20 0.69 19.80
C VAL A 82 -3.90 1.47 19.97
N SER A 83 -2.80 0.74 20.11
CA SER A 83 -1.44 1.27 20.12
C SER A 83 -0.56 0.53 19.12
N ALA A 84 0.54 1.17 18.69
CA ALA A 84 1.49 0.58 17.76
C ALA A 84 2.91 0.56 18.34
N VAL A 85 3.64 -0.53 18.11
CA VAL A 85 5.09 -0.64 18.33
C VAL A 85 5.75 -0.64 16.95
N PHE A 86 6.49 0.41 16.66
CA PHE A 86 7.16 0.59 15.38
C PHE A 86 8.53 -0.12 15.37
N ALA A 87 8.83 -0.82 14.28
CA ALA A 87 10.08 -1.54 14.07
C ALA A 87 10.66 -1.21 12.69
N ASP A 88 11.95 -0.89 12.65
CA ASP A 88 12.68 -0.48 11.45
C ASP A 88 13.43 -1.66 10.82
N HIS A 89 13.02 -2.04 9.61
CA HIS A 89 13.71 -3.10 8.87
C HIS A 89 14.74 -2.58 7.83
N GLN A 90 14.90 -1.28 7.63
CA GLN A 90 15.90 -0.68 6.73
C GLN A 90 15.90 -1.21 5.28
N GLY A 91 14.82 -1.83 4.82
CA GLY A 91 14.75 -2.55 3.55
C GLY A 91 15.47 -3.91 3.53
N LYS A 92 15.87 -4.46 4.69
CA LYS A 92 16.65 -5.70 4.81
C LYS A 92 15.77 -6.86 5.30
N PRO A 93 15.69 -7.97 4.54
CA PRO A 93 14.86 -9.13 4.90
C PRO A 93 15.22 -9.75 6.26
N GLU A 94 16.50 -9.81 6.60
CA GLU A 94 16.98 -10.34 7.88
C GLU A 94 16.53 -9.50 9.08
N LEU A 95 16.46 -8.17 8.92
CA LEU A 95 15.90 -7.30 9.95
C LEU A 95 14.39 -7.44 10.05
N GLY A 96 13.68 -7.60 8.90
CA GLY A 96 12.26 -7.88 8.92
C GLY A 96 11.90 -9.15 9.68
N LEU A 97 12.71 -10.20 9.52
CA LEU A 97 12.56 -11.46 10.26
C LEU A 97 12.76 -11.24 11.76
N SER A 98 13.90 -10.66 12.16
CA SER A 98 14.26 -10.48 13.58
C SER A 98 13.30 -9.53 14.30
N GLU A 99 12.85 -8.46 13.64
CA GLU A 99 11.87 -7.53 14.20
C GLU A 99 10.47 -8.16 14.36
N ALA A 100 10.04 -8.97 13.39
CA ALA A 100 8.78 -9.72 13.53
C ALA A 100 8.84 -10.67 14.75
N GLU A 101 9.95 -11.36 14.93
CA GLU A 101 10.14 -12.26 16.08
C GLU A 101 10.20 -11.49 17.42
N ARG A 102 10.91 -10.36 17.48
CA ARG A 102 10.96 -9.48 18.65
C ARG A 102 9.59 -8.93 19.03
N LEU A 103 8.84 -8.41 18.06
CA LEU A 103 7.51 -7.86 18.28
C LEU A 103 6.55 -8.91 18.86
N ILE A 104 6.60 -10.15 18.38
CA ILE A 104 5.74 -11.23 18.86
C ILE A 104 6.21 -11.73 20.25
N THR A 105 7.51 -11.99 20.42
CA THR A 105 8.01 -12.68 21.62
C THR A 105 8.27 -11.76 22.80
N GLN A 106 8.75 -10.54 22.55
CA GLN A 106 9.12 -9.59 23.61
C GLN A 106 8.02 -8.56 23.83
N GLU A 107 7.53 -7.92 22.76
CA GLU A 107 6.50 -6.88 22.84
C GLU A 107 5.10 -7.46 23.04
N LYS A 108 4.89 -8.76 22.75
CA LYS A 108 3.59 -9.46 22.88
C LYS A 108 2.48 -8.79 22.08
N VAL A 109 2.78 -8.39 20.84
CA VAL A 109 1.81 -7.74 19.96
C VAL A 109 0.68 -8.70 19.57
N THR A 110 -0.52 -8.16 19.41
CA THR A 110 -1.73 -8.92 19.05
C THR A 110 -1.75 -9.31 17.58
N ALA A 111 -1.16 -8.49 16.71
CA ALA A 111 -1.05 -8.70 15.28
C ALA A 111 0.17 -7.95 14.75
N LEU A 112 0.65 -8.34 13.56
CA LEU A 112 1.67 -7.62 12.78
C LEU A 112 1.02 -6.87 11.62
N PHE A 113 1.61 -5.73 11.26
CA PHE A 113 1.23 -4.90 10.13
C PHE A 113 2.46 -4.39 9.38
N GLY A 114 2.42 -4.37 8.05
CA GLY A 114 3.53 -3.96 7.18
C GLY A 114 3.79 -5.02 6.12
N SER A 115 4.94 -5.18 5.55
CA SER A 115 5.96 -4.18 5.38
C SER A 115 5.92 -3.66 3.93
N TYR A 116 6.76 -2.74 3.57
CA TYR A 116 6.75 -2.13 2.24
C TYR A 116 7.45 -3.00 1.17
N HIS A 117 8.63 -3.55 1.51
CA HIS A 117 9.44 -4.35 0.59
C HIS A 117 8.94 -5.81 0.54
N SER A 118 8.67 -6.36 -0.66
CA SER A 118 8.17 -7.74 -0.80
C SER A 118 9.11 -8.78 -0.20
N SER A 119 10.43 -8.62 -0.36
CA SER A 119 11.43 -9.53 0.24
C SER A 119 11.45 -9.49 1.77
N VAL A 120 11.17 -8.33 2.37
CA VAL A 120 11.04 -8.19 3.84
C VAL A 120 9.72 -8.79 4.32
N THR A 121 8.62 -8.55 3.60
CA THR A 121 7.32 -9.16 3.93
C THR A 121 7.39 -10.69 3.86
N GLU A 122 8.13 -11.23 2.90
CA GLU A 122 8.32 -12.67 2.76
C GLU A 122 8.92 -13.28 4.03
N THR A 123 10.01 -12.72 4.56
CA THR A 123 10.67 -13.22 5.78
C THR A 123 9.87 -12.94 7.04
N ALA A 124 9.34 -11.73 7.22
CA ALA A 124 8.55 -11.36 8.39
C ALA A 124 7.25 -12.18 8.50
N SER A 125 6.55 -12.42 7.38
CA SER A 125 5.33 -13.23 7.38
C SER A 125 5.60 -14.73 7.58
N THR A 126 6.80 -15.22 7.30
CA THR A 126 7.20 -16.59 7.65
C THR A 126 7.29 -16.77 9.18
N VAL A 127 7.75 -15.76 9.90
CA VAL A 127 7.73 -15.74 11.38
C VAL A 127 6.30 -15.73 11.88
N SER A 128 5.47 -14.85 11.35
CA SER A 128 4.05 -14.72 11.67
C SER A 128 3.29 -16.05 11.50
N GLU A 129 3.48 -16.73 10.36
CA GLU A 129 2.87 -18.04 10.07
C GLU A 129 3.31 -19.10 11.08
N ARG A 130 4.62 -19.21 11.36
CA ARG A 130 5.19 -20.15 12.33
C ARG A 130 4.64 -19.93 13.74
N MET A 131 4.49 -18.65 14.14
CA MET A 131 4.07 -18.27 15.48
C MET A 131 2.56 -18.10 15.63
N LYS A 132 1.82 -18.28 14.54
CA LYS A 132 0.34 -18.16 14.49
C LYS A 132 -0.16 -16.81 14.98
N VAL A 133 0.46 -15.73 14.52
CA VAL A 133 0.06 -14.34 14.77
C VAL A 133 -0.41 -13.71 13.46
N PRO A 134 -1.59 -13.09 13.37
CA PRO A 134 -2.08 -12.49 12.14
C PRO A 134 -1.12 -11.41 11.62
N PHE A 135 -0.82 -11.44 10.31
CA PHE A 135 -0.05 -10.41 9.63
C PHE A 135 -0.89 -9.83 8.48
N LEU A 136 -1.23 -8.56 8.58
CA LEU A 136 -1.87 -7.85 7.49
C LEU A 136 -0.87 -6.96 6.77
N ASN A 137 -0.74 -7.18 5.45
CA ASN A 137 0.10 -6.39 4.55
C ASN A 137 -0.76 -5.44 3.70
N ALA A 138 -0.27 -4.25 3.45
CA ALA A 138 -0.96 -3.24 2.66
C ALA A 138 -0.21 -2.81 1.38
N GLU A 139 1.11 -3.03 1.28
CA GLU A 139 1.89 -2.45 0.17
C GLU A 139 2.67 -3.46 -0.68
N SER A 140 3.22 -4.50 -0.07
CA SER A 140 4.05 -5.47 -0.81
C SER A 140 3.22 -6.20 -1.85
N SER A 141 3.63 -6.11 -3.12
CA SER A 141 2.76 -6.48 -4.25
C SER A 141 3.12 -7.79 -4.94
N SER A 142 4.26 -8.46 -4.59
CA SER A 142 4.58 -9.78 -5.17
C SER A 142 3.44 -10.79 -4.98
N PRO A 143 2.92 -11.42 -6.04
CA PRO A 143 1.83 -12.41 -5.93
C PRO A 143 2.22 -13.62 -5.07
N LYS A 144 3.49 -14.00 -5.07
CA LYS A 144 3.99 -15.12 -4.26
C LYS A 144 3.66 -15.01 -2.78
N LEU A 145 3.52 -13.78 -2.25
CA LEU A 145 3.23 -13.58 -0.83
C LEU A 145 1.92 -14.23 -0.37
N THR A 146 0.90 -14.25 -1.21
CA THR A 146 -0.40 -14.89 -0.95
C THR A 146 -0.52 -16.29 -1.58
N GLN A 147 0.49 -16.77 -2.34
CA GLN A 147 0.48 -18.09 -2.99
C GLN A 147 1.24 -19.18 -2.21
N ARG A 148 1.75 -18.86 -1.00
CA ARG A 148 2.53 -19.80 -0.16
C ARG A 148 1.67 -20.75 0.69
N GLY A 149 0.33 -20.64 0.62
CA GLY A 149 -0.60 -21.42 1.43
C GLY A 149 -0.62 -21.02 2.92
N PHE A 150 -0.09 -19.84 3.26
CA PHE A 150 -0.11 -19.30 4.61
C PHE A 150 -1.53 -18.99 5.07
N LYS A 151 -1.81 -19.25 6.35
CA LYS A 151 -3.14 -19.04 6.94
C LYS A 151 -3.23 -17.77 7.79
N TRP A 152 -2.07 -17.21 8.16
CA TRP A 152 -1.96 -16.06 9.04
C TRP A 152 -1.55 -14.77 8.33
N PHE A 153 -1.43 -14.83 6.98
CA PHE A 153 -1.06 -13.69 6.14
C PHE A 153 -2.25 -13.22 5.30
N PHE A 154 -2.50 -11.90 5.33
CA PHE A 154 -3.57 -11.24 4.58
C PHE A 154 -3.02 -10.01 3.87
N ARG A 155 -3.54 -9.70 2.67
CA ARG A 155 -3.14 -8.50 1.92
C ARG A 155 -4.36 -7.74 1.42
N THR A 156 -4.44 -6.44 1.79
CA THR A 156 -5.55 -5.57 1.38
C THR A 156 -5.36 -4.96 -0.01
N SER A 157 -4.12 -4.72 -0.45
CA SER A 157 -3.84 -4.09 -1.75
C SER A 157 -3.93 -5.06 -2.93
N PRO A 158 -4.02 -4.56 -4.18
CA PRO A 158 -3.75 -5.35 -5.37
C PRO A 158 -2.35 -5.95 -5.35
N HIS A 159 -2.13 -7.03 -6.08
CA HIS A 159 -0.81 -7.59 -6.39
C HIS A 159 -0.35 -7.21 -7.80
N ASP A 160 0.90 -7.55 -8.13
CA ASP A 160 1.51 -7.12 -9.40
C ASP A 160 0.76 -7.66 -10.64
N GLU A 161 0.09 -8.82 -10.57
CA GLU A 161 -0.75 -9.30 -11.68
C GLU A 161 -1.91 -8.34 -11.95
N THR A 162 -2.71 -8.00 -10.93
CA THR A 162 -3.83 -7.06 -11.05
C THR A 162 -3.37 -5.69 -11.59
N PHE A 163 -2.25 -5.21 -11.06
CA PHE A 163 -1.70 -3.94 -11.51
C PHE A 163 -1.21 -3.97 -12.95
N SER A 164 -0.45 -5.01 -13.32
CA SER A 164 0.08 -5.13 -14.68
C SER A 164 -1.03 -5.35 -15.70
N GLU A 165 -2.06 -6.12 -15.37
CA GLU A 165 -3.27 -6.25 -16.21
C GLU A 165 -3.91 -4.89 -16.48
N GLY A 166 -4.04 -4.03 -15.46
CA GLY A 166 -4.54 -2.66 -15.61
C GLY A 166 -3.65 -1.81 -16.53
N MET A 167 -2.33 -1.89 -16.37
CA MET A 167 -1.38 -1.17 -17.25
C MET A 167 -1.48 -1.61 -18.71
N PHE A 168 -1.54 -2.92 -18.96
CA PHE A 168 -1.68 -3.45 -20.32
C PHE A 168 -3.05 -3.10 -20.92
N GLN A 169 -4.12 -3.09 -20.13
CA GLN A 169 -5.43 -2.65 -20.61
C GLN A 169 -5.41 -1.15 -20.95
N ALA A 170 -4.78 -0.31 -20.14
CA ALA A 170 -4.63 1.12 -20.43
C ALA A 170 -3.86 1.36 -21.73
N LEU A 171 -2.79 0.58 -22.01
CA LEU A 171 -2.07 0.65 -23.29
C LEU A 171 -2.95 0.24 -24.47
N LYS A 172 -3.73 -0.84 -24.35
CA LYS A 172 -4.67 -1.27 -25.40
C LYS A 172 -5.76 -0.24 -25.68
N ASP A 173 -6.29 0.39 -24.63
CA ASP A 173 -7.28 1.45 -24.77
C ASP A 173 -6.68 2.71 -25.43
N LEU A 174 -5.40 3.01 -25.14
CA LEU A 174 -4.65 4.07 -25.81
C LEU A 174 -4.44 3.77 -27.30
N GLU A 175 -4.02 2.53 -27.64
CA GLU A 175 -3.86 2.08 -29.03
C GLU A 175 -5.16 2.28 -29.81
N LYS A 176 -6.28 1.84 -29.24
CA LYS A 176 -7.60 2.01 -29.84
C LYS A 176 -7.97 3.50 -30.02
N LYS A 177 -7.76 4.31 -28.96
CA LYS A 177 -8.07 5.76 -29.00
C LYS A 177 -7.24 6.52 -30.04
N LYS A 178 -5.97 6.12 -30.23
CA LYS A 178 -5.02 6.77 -31.17
C LYS A 178 -4.95 6.10 -32.53
N ASN A 179 -5.71 5.02 -32.76
CA ASN A 179 -5.67 4.21 -33.99
C ASN A 179 -4.24 3.78 -34.37
N MET A 180 -3.52 3.22 -33.38
CA MET A 180 -2.12 2.78 -33.53
C MET A 180 -1.92 1.46 -32.80
N LYS A 181 -0.71 0.87 -32.95
CA LYS A 181 -0.31 -0.32 -32.22
C LYS A 181 1.15 -0.23 -31.79
N PHE A 182 1.42 -0.51 -30.52
CA PHE A 182 2.77 -0.74 -30.01
C PHE A 182 3.27 -2.10 -30.52
N GLN A 183 4.56 -2.18 -30.84
CA GLN A 183 5.18 -3.42 -31.34
C GLN A 183 6.12 -4.01 -30.30
N THR A 184 6.84 -3.15 -29.56
CA THR A 184 7.97 -3.55 -28.72
C THR A 184 7.83 -2.99 -27.31
N ILE A 185 8.23 -3.82 -26.34
CA ILE A 185 8.40 -3.38 -24.96
C ILE A 185 9.79 -3.75 -24.43
N ALA A 186 10.23 -3.04 -23.41
CA ALA A 186 11.36 -3.44 -22.58
C ALA A 186 10.95 -3.44 -21.10
N VAL A 187 11.57 -4.31 -20.32
CA VAL A 187 11.48 -4.31 -18.86
C VAL A 187 12.85 -4.02 -18.26
N THR A 188 12.89 -3.18 -17.21
CA THR A 188 14.08 -2.97 -16.40
C THR A 188 13.66 -2.94 -14.93
N TYR A 189 14.40 -3.62 -14.06
CA TYR A 189 13.91 -3.87 -12.72
C TYR A 189 15.03 -4.15 -11.72
N GLU A 190 14.78 -3.77 -10.47
CA GLU A 190 15.64 -4.13 -9.36
C GLU A 190 15.60 -5.65 -9.09
N ASP A 191 16.71 -6.22 -8.63
CA ASP A 191 16.96 -7.68 -8.61
C ASP A 191 16.38 -8.43 -7.41
N THR A 192 15.45 -7.80 -6.62
CA THR A 192 14.80 -8.48 -5.50
C THR A 192 13.49 -9.17 -5.90
N LEU A 193 12.75 -9.71 -4.93
CA LEU A 193 11.49 -10.42 -5.16
C LEU A 193 10.47 -9.56 -5.93
N TYR A 194 10.35 -8.27 -5.58
CA TYR A 194 9.42 -7.36 -6.22
C TYR A 194 9.73 -7.17 -7.71
N GLY A 195 10.94 -6.76 -8.06
CA GLY A 195 11.30 -6.53 -9.46
C GLY A 195 11.26 -7.80 -10.32
N LYS A 196 11.71 -8.94 -9.78
CA LYS A 196 11.67 -10.22 -10.48
C LYS A 196 10.25 -10.70 -10.78
N ASP A 197 9.33 -10.60 -9.83
CA ASP A 197 7.95 -11.02 -10.06
C ASP A 197 7.22 -10.07 -11.00
N SER A 198 7.37 -8.76 -10.83
CA SER A 198 6.78 -7.76 -11.72
C SER A 198 7.24 -7.96 -13.17
N SER A 199 8.55 -8.07 -13.41
CA SER A 199 9.10 -8.25 -14.77
C SER A 199 8.66 -9.56 -15.42
N ARG A 200 8.55 -10.65 -14.66
CA ARG A 200 8.01 -11.91 -15.16
C ARG A 200 6.58 -11.74 -15.65
N ILE A 201 5.72 -11.13 -14.85
CA ILE A 201 4.30 -10.89 -15.18
C ILE A 201 4.18 -9.99 -16.40
N GLU A 202 4.94 -8.89 -16.44
CA GLU A 202 4.93 -7.96 -17.57
C GLU A 202 5.34 -8.63 -18.89
N LYS A 203 6.35 -9.50 -18.86
CA LYS A 203 6.75 -10.30 -20.06
C LYS A 203 5.67 -11.30 -20.48
N GLU A 204 5.03 -11.97 -19.54
CA GLU A 204 3.92 -12.88 -19.82
C GLU A 204 2.71 -12.16 -20.43
N LEU A 205 2.36 -10.99 -19.89
CA LEU A 205 1.28 -10.15 -20.42
C LEU A 205 1.63 -9.54 -21.78
N ALA A 206 2.90 -9.15 -21.99
CA ALA A 206 3.39 -8.69 -23.28
C ALA A 206 3.21 -9.76 -24.37
N ALA A 207 3.61 -10.99 -24.08
CA ALA A 207 3.42 -12.12 -25.01
C ALA A 207 1.94 -12.34 -25.33
N LYS A 208 1.04 -12.34 -24.32
CA LYS A 208 -0.40 -12.45 -24.52
C LYS A 208 -0.99 -11.28 -25.32
N ALA A 209 -0.44 -10.08 -25.17
CA ALA A 209 -0.87 -8.88 -25.89
C ALA A 209 -0.33 -8.80 -27.31
N GLY A 210 0.63 -9.67 -27.67
CA GLY A 210 1.31 -9.69 -28.99
C GLY A 210 2.40 -8.63 -29.12
N TYR A 211 2.97 -8.16 -28.00
CA TYR A 211 4.12 -7.27 -28.00
C TYR A 211 5.41 -8.08 -27.91
N LYS A 212 6.44 -7.64 -28.64
CA LYS A 212 7.79 -8.24 -28.59
C LYS A 212 8.58 -7.63 -27.43
N VAL A 213 9.10 -8.46 -26.55
CA VAL A 213 10.07 -8.03 -25.53
C VAL A 213 11.43 -7.91 -26.19
N VAL A 214 11.95 -6.69 -26.31
CA VAL A 214 13.23 -6.40 -26.98
C VAL A 214 14.40 -6.21 -26.01
N ALA A 215 14.10 -5.99 -24.72
CA ALA A 215 15.11 -5.94 -23.67
C ALA A 215 14.51 -6.42 -22.32
N ASP A 216 15.31 -7.18 -21.59
CA ASP A 216 15.02 -7.69 -20.23
C ASP A 216 16.27 -7.42 -19.40
N ILE A 217 16.25 -6.32 -18.61
CA ILE A 217 17.46 -5.74 -18.03
C ILE A 217 17.28 -5.60 -16.50
N PRO A 218 17.72 -6.61 -15.72
CA PRO A 218 17.81 -6.47 -14.28
C PRO A 218 18.99 -5.58 -13.88
N TYR A 219 18.85 -4.90 -12.74
CA TYR A 219 19.95 -4.19 -12.08
C TYR A 219 19.92 -4.45 -10.57
N ARG A 220 21.07 -4.26 -9.93
CA ARG A 220 21.19 -4.43 -8.48
C ARG A 220 20.45 -3.30 -7.76
N ARG A 221 19.56 -3.64 -6.81
CA ARG A 221 18.90 -2.64 -5.95
C ARG A 221 19.94 -1.78 -5.23
N GLY A 222 19.73 -0.45 -5.27
CA GLY A 222 20.67 0.52 -4.69
C GLY A 222 21.94 0.68 -5.53
N ALA A 223 21.86 0.47 -6.85
CA ALA A 223 22.95 0.76 -7.78
C ALA A 223 23.41 2.21 -7.69
N THR A 224 24.69 2.45 -7.89
CA THR A 224 25.28 3.81 -7.93
C THR A 224 25.39 4.36 -9.34
N SER A 225 25.25 3.52 -10.38
CA SER A 225 25.16 3.88 -11.79
C SER A 225 24.24 2.91 -12.53
N LEU A 226 23.52 3.42 -13.52
CA LEU A 226 22.68 2.67 -14.47
C LEU A 226 23.04 3.02 -15.93
N ASP A 227 24.23 3.55 -16.16
CA ASP A 227 24.67 3.96 -17.52
C ASP A 227 24.62 2.78 -18.51
N SER A 228 25.11 1.60 -18.10
CA SER A 228 25.10 0.38 -18.93
C SER A 228 23.67 -0.06 -19.29
N GLU A 229 22.77 -0.05 -18.29
CA GLU A 229 21.39 -0.47 -18.44
C GLU A 229 20.63 0.47 -19.39
N ILE A 230 20.80 1.79 -19.24
CA ILE A 230 20.17 2.79 -20.10
C ILE A 230 20.72 2.72 -21.52
N LEU A 231 22.03 2.50 -21.72
CA LEU A 231 22.60 2.32 -23.07
C LEU A 231 22.02 1.08 -23.77
N LYS A 232 21.82 -0.03 -23.06
CA LYS A 232 21.13 -1.23 -23.61
C LYS A 232 19.68 -0.94 -23.97
N LEU A 233 18.93 -0.22 -23.12
CA LEU A 233 17.56 0.21 -23.41
C LEU A 233 17.50 1.11 -24.62
N LYS A 234 18.43 2.09 -24.73
CA LYS A 234 18.53 3.00 -25.88
C LYS A 234 18.82 2.24 -27.18
N ALA A 235 19.72 1.26 -27.15
CA ALA A 235 20.02 0.41 -28.31
C ALA A 235 18.84 -0.48 -28.71
N ALA A 236 18.07 -1.01 -27.73
CA ALA A 236 16.89 -1.82 -27.99
C ALA A 236 15.70 -1.00 -28.52
N ASN A 237 15.65 0.31 -28.23
CA ASN A 237 14.66 1.28 -28.70
C ASN A 237 13.21 0.78 -28.60
N PRO A 238 12.70 0.40 -27.41
CA PRO A 238 11.34 -0.07 -27.24
C PRO A 238 10.30 1.05 -27.42
N ASP A 239 9.08 0.69 -27.85
CA ASP A 239 7.94 1.62 -27.84
C ASP A 239 7.54 1.97 -26.40
N VAL A 240 7.49 0.95 -25.51
CA VAL A 240 7.10 1.09 -24.12
C VAL A 240 8.17 0.53 -23.20
N LEU A 241 8.56 1.31 -22.18
CA LEU A 241 9.44 0.88 -21.11
C LEU A 241 8.62 0.63 -19.84
N PHE A 242 8.79 -0.54 -19.23
CA PHE A 242 8.26 -0.90 -17.92
C PHE A 242 9.39 -0.92 -16.88
N PRO A 243 9.61 0.15 -16.10
CA PRO A 243 10.57 0.15 -15.02
C PRO A 243 9.92 -0.29 -13.71
N THR A 244 10.61 -1.17 -12.96
CA THR A 244 10.26 -1.57 -11.59
C THR A 244 11.39 -1.17 -10.65
N SER A 245 11.18 -0.13 -9.85
CA SER A 245 12.22 0.51 -9.06
C SER A 245 11.69 1.01 -7.72
N TYR A 246 12.53 0.97 -6.68
CA TYR A 246 12.31 1.77 -5.47
C TYR A 246 12.79 3.23 -5.69
N THR A 247 12.49 4.13 -4.75
CA THR A 247 12.60 5.58 -4.94
C THR A 247 13.97 6.05 -5.42
N SER A 248 15.06 5.65 -4.75
CA SER A 248 16.41 6.05 -5.14
C SER A 248 16.80 5.55 -6.52
N ASP A 249 16.41 4.31 -6.84
CA ASP A 249 16.71 3.68 -8.12
C ASP A 249 15.87 4.31 -9.26
N ALA A 250 14.61 4.67 -8.99
CA ALA A 250 13.74 5.37 -9.94
C ALA A 250 14.30 6.75 -10.29
N ILE A 251 14.79 7.50 -9.29
CA ILE A 251 15.45 8.79 -9.48
C ILE A 251 16.71 8.61 -10.35
N LEU A 252 17.59 7.67 -10.00
CA LEU A 252 18.82 7.40 -10.73
C LEU A 252 18.53 6.98 -12.17
N LEU A 253 17.54 6.10 -12.39
CA LEU A 253 17.14 5.63 -13.72
C LEU A 253 16.69 6.80 -14.60
N LEU A 254 15.86 7.70 -14.07
CA LEU A 254 15.38 8.85 -14.84
C LEU A 254 16.49 9.87 -15.13
N GLN A 255 17.32 10.19 -14.12
CA GLN A 255 18.46 11.09 -14.28
C GLN A 255 19.48 10.56 -15.31
N THR A 256 19.76 9.24 -15.26
CA THR A 256 20.65 8.58 -16.23
C THR A 256 20.02 8.57 -17.64
N SER A 257 18.70 8.34 -17.74
CA SER A 257 17.97 8.41 -19.01
C SER A 257 18.09 9.79 -19.65
N LYS A 258 17.91 10.86 -18.86
CA LYS A 258 18.09 12.24 -19.33
C LYS A 258 19.54 12.52 -19.76
N LYS A 259 20.51 12.15 -18.92
CA LYS A 259 21.95 12.31 -19.22
C LYS A 259 22.35 11.67 -20.55
N LEU A 260 21.80 10.50 -20.85
CA LEU A 260 22.10 9.72 -22.06
C LEU A 260 21.12 10.00 -23.23
N ASP A 261 20.23 10.97 -23.06
CA ASP A 261 19.19 11.32 -24.03
C ASP A 261 18.40 10.08 -24.50
N TYR A 262 17.92 9.29 -23.54
CA TYR A 262 17.02 8.16 -23.76
C TYR A 262 15.60 8.53 -23.35
N ASN A 263 14.65 8.42 -24.26
CA ASN A 263 13.26 8.79 -24.04
C ASN A 263 12.34 7.92 -24.92
N PRO A 264 11.78 6.80 -24.40
CA PRO A 264 10.85 5.95 -25.15
C PRO A 264 9.52 6.67 -25.39
N LYS A 265 8.63 6.10 -26.21
CA LYS A 265 7.29 6.71 -26.45
C LYS A 265 6.41 6.71 -25.23
N VAL A 266 6.53 5.68 -24.37
CA VAL A 266 5.83 5.54 -23.09
C VAL A 266 6.77 4.97 -22.04
N ILE A 267 6.75 5.55 -20.84
CA ILE A 267 7.25 4.92 -19.62
C ILE A 267 6.03 4.56 -18.79
N MET A 268 5.84 3.27 -18.52
CA MET A 268 4.74 2.72 -17.73
C MET A 268 5.32 2.03 -16.49
N ALA A 269 5.54 2.79 -15.43
CA ALA A 269 6.24 2.32 -14.25
C ALA A 269 5.38 1.41 -13.36
N GLN A 270 6.03 0.43 -12.73
CA GLN A 270 5.41 -0.51 -11.81
C GLN A 270 5.32 0.07 -10.37
N ASN A 271 4.93 1.33 -10.22
CA ASN A 271 4.72 1.97 -8.91
C ASN A 271 6.00 2.11 -8.05
N ALA A 272 5.86 1.86 -6.76
CA ALA A 272 6.90 1.99 -5.74
C ALA A 272 7.58 3.37 -5.80
N GLY A 273 8.81 3.43 -6.29
CA GLY A 273 9.57 4.66 -6.34
C GLY A 273 8.97 5.74 -7.22
N HIS A 274 8.29 5.38 -8.31
CA HIS A 274 7.76 6.37 -9.25
C HIS A 274 6.48 7.10 -8.77
N ILE A 275 5.83 6.64 -7.71
CA ILE A 275 4.69 7.34 -7.10
C ILE A 275 5.02 7.95 -5.74
N ASP A 276 6.23 7.73 -5.23
CA ASP A 276 6.73 8.38 -4.03
C ASP A 276 6.83 9.90 -4.27
N PRO A 277 6.27 10.74 -3.40
CA PRO A 277 6.46 12.19 -3.51
C PRO A 277 7.93 12.63 -3.62
N SER A 278 8.85 11.92 -2.96
CA SER A 278 10.28 12.20 -3.04
C SER A 278 10.86 12.02 -4.45
N PHE A 279 10.22 11.22 -5.31
CA PHE A 279 10.62 11.08 -6.71
C PHE A 279 10.44 12.40 -7.46
N VAL A 280 9.21 12.95 -7.46
CA VAL A 280 8.94 14.21 -8.16
C VAL A 280 9.64 15.40 -7.52
N GLU A 281 9.83 15.38 -6.19
CA GLU A 281 10.63 16.38 -5.48
C GLU A 281 12.08 16.41 -5.98
N ALA A 282 12.67 15.23 -6.24
CA ALA A 282 14.07 15.10 -6.70
C ALA A 282 14.26 15.39 -8.21
N VAL A 283 13.31 14.99 -9.06
CA VAL A 283 13.47 15.08 -10.52
C VAL A 283 12.69 16.24 -11.13
N GLY A 284 11.79 16.85 -10.39
CA GLY A 284 11.00 18.01 -10.81
C GLY A 284 10.21 17.73 -12.10
N LYS A 285 10.29 18.66 -13.03
CA LYS A 285 9.62 18.58 -14.34
C LYS A 285 10.04 17.39 -15.20
N ASP A 286 11.18 16.78 -14.93
CA ASP A 286 11.62 15.60 -15.67
C ASP A 286 10.69 14.37 -15.43
N ALA A 287 9.82 14.41 -14.42
CA ALA A 287 8.78 13.41 -14.23
C ALA A 287 7.65 13.49 -15.25
N ASP A 288 7.41 14.65 -15.90
CA ASP A 288 6.24 14.85 -16.73
C ASP A 288 6.17 13.88 -17.91
N GLY A 289 4.98 13.31 -18.08
CA GLY A 289 4.70 12.28 -19.09
C GLY A 289 4.95 10.85 -18.62
N ILE A 290 5.64 10.63 -17.50
CA ILE A 290 5.82 9.29 -16.93
C ILE A 290 4.49 8.78 -16.39
N CYS A 291 4.07 7.61 -16.89
CA CYS A 291 2.92 6.88 -16.34
C CYS A 291 3.38 5.88 -15.28
N SER A 292 2.50 5.62 -14.33
CA SER A 292 2.68 4.56 -13.35
C SER A 292 1.34 3.92 -13.00
N ARG A 293 1.38 2.64 -12.67
CA ARG A 293 0.24 2.06 -11.98
C ARG A 293 0.08 2.72 -10.60
N ALA A 294 -1.13 2.84 -10.15
CA ALA A 294 -1.45 3.40 -8.85
C ALA A 294 -2.74 2.78 -8.30
N GLU A 295 -3.04 3.03 -7.07
CA GLU A 295 -4.30 2.71 -6.41
C GLU A 295 -4.99 3.96 -5.87
N PHE A 296 -4.41 5.12 -6.13
CA PHE A 296 -4.87 6.39 -5.59
C PHE A 296 -4.41 7.57 -6.47
N SER A 297 -5.23 8.59 -6.52
CA SER A 297 -4.93 9.94 -7.01
C SER A 297 -5.83 10.93 -6.26
N LEU A 298 -5.37 12.15 -6.06
CA LEU A 298 -6.21 13.23 -5.50
C LEU A 298 -7.39 13.61 -6.44
N ASP A 299 -7.35 13.23 -7.71
CA ASP A 299 -8.48 13.37 -8.62
C ASP A 299 -9.74 12.62 -8.12
N LEU A 300 -9.55 11.57 -7.28
CA LEU A 300 -10.64 10.82 -6.66
C LEU A 300 -11.47 11.65 -5.65
N ILE A 301 -11.01 12.81 -5.22
CA ILE A 301 -11.77 13.72 -4.34
C ILE A 301 -13.13 14.07 -4.95
N LYS A 302 -13.22 14.16 -6.27
CA LYS A 302 -14.50 14.41 -6.97
C LYS A 302 -15.52 13.30 -6.71
N ALA A 303 -15.08 12.05 -6.67
CA ALA A 303 -15.93 10.88 -6.44
C ALA A 303 -16.07 10.53 -4.95
N LYS A 304 -15.11 10.91 -4.13
CA LYS A 304 -15.01 10.61 -2.68
C LYS A 304 -14.64 11.89 -1.90
N PRO A 305 -15.59 12.82 -1.65
CA PRO A 305 -15.31 14.11 -1.02
C PRO A 305 -14.64 14.02 0.36
N MET A 306 -14.98 12.99 1.16
CA MET A 306 -14.35 12.71 2.46
C MET A 306 -12.82 12.57 2.36
N LEU A 307 -12.32 12.12 1.23
CA LEU A 307 -10.88 11.99 0.98
C LEU A 307 -10.14 13.32 1.16
N LYS A 308 -10.78 14.45 0.83
CA LYS A 308 -10.18 15.79 1.01
C LYS A 308 -9.88 16.04 2.50
N GLU A 309 -10.85 15.82 3.36
CA GLU A 309 -10.71 16.05 4.81
C GLU A 309 -9.64 15.14 5.41
N ILE A 310 -9.63 13.86 5.01
CA ILE A 310 -8.65 12.87 5.47
C ILE A 310 -7.24 13.26 5.00
N ASN A 311 -7.09 13.70 3.74
CA ASN A 311 -5.81 14.17 3.22
C ASN A 311 -5.34 15.45 3.94
N ASP A 312 -6.24 16.37 4.24
CA ASP A 312 -5.90 17.59 5.00
C ASP A 312 -5.40 17.27 6.42
N GLU A 313 -5.98 16.26 7.09
CA GLU A 313 -5.48 15.77 8.38
C GLU A 313 -4.12 15.07 8.26
N PHE A 314 -3.89 14.31 7.19
CA PHE A 314 -2.59 13.71 6.90
C PHE A 314 -1.52 14.77 6.64
N LYS A 315 -1.82 15.81 5.85
CA LYS A 315 -0.92 16.95 5.58
C LYS A 315 -0.47 17.65 6.86
N LYS A 316 -1.35 17.83 7.82
CA LYS A 316 -1.00 18.44 9.12
C LYS A 316 0.06 17.62 9.87
N ARG A 317 0.07 16.30 9.72
CA ARG A 317 1.02 15.38 10.39
C ARG A 317 2.35 15.28 9.66
N THR A 318 2.32 15.44 8.33
CA THR A 318 3.49 15.25 7.47
C THR A 318 4.22 16.54 7.10
N GLY A 319 3.82 17.68 7.69
CA GLY A 319 4.41 18.97 7.34
C GLY A 319 4.03 19.46 5.94
N GLY A 320 2.85 19.06 5.43
CA GLY A 320 2.30 19.52 4.16
C GLY A 320 2.33 18.51 3.02
N ARG A 321 2.80 17.28 3.24
CA ARG A 321 2.80 16.21 2.20
C ARG A 321 1.42 15.60 2.07
N ASP A 322 0.96 15.44 0.83
CA ASP A 322 -0.29 14.75 0.51
C ASP A 322 -0.15 13.23 0.67
N PHE A 323 -1.28 12.52 0.79
CA PHE A 323 -1.27 11.07 0.62
C PHE A 323 -0.69 10.68 -0.74
N SER A 324 0.14 9.65 -0.71
CA SER A 324 0.58 8.91 -1.90
C SER A 324 -0.22 7.61 -2.03
N GLY A 325 -0.06 6.91 -3.15
CA GLY A 325 -0.64 5.58 -3.32
C GLY A 325 -0.21 4.60 -2.23
N THR A 326 1.05 4.69 -1.73
CA THR A 326 1.54 3.80 -0.68
C THR A 326 0.97 4.16 0.70
N SER A 327 0.98 5.44 1.08
CA SER A 327 0.48 5.84 2.40
C SER A 327 -1.03 5.69 2.54
N VAL A 328 -1.81 5.85 1.44
CA VAL A 328 -3.25 5.58 1.48
C VAL A 328 -3.56 4.09 1.62
N ARG A 329 -2.74 3.20 1.03
CA ARG A 329 -2.88 1.75 1.25
C ARG A 329 -2.60 1.38 2.71
N CYS A 330 -1.53 1.95 3.27
CA CYS A 330 -1.20 1.79 4.68
C CYS A 330 -2.37 2.22 5.59
N PHE A 331 -2.94 3.40 5.33
CA PHE A 331 -4.11 3.91 6.04
C PHE A 331 -5.29 2.93 5.99
N VAL A 332 -5.69 2.49 4.77
CA VAL A 332 -6.80 1.55 4.60
C VAL A 332 -6.50 0.20 5.25
N GLY A 333 -5.29 -0.34 5.04
CA GLY A 333 -4.91 -1.64 5.60
C GLY A 333 -4.93 -1.65 7.13
N PHE A 334 -4.38 -0.61 7.77
CA PHE A 334 -4.37 -0.53 9.23
C PHE A 334 -5.79 -0.37 9.81
N LEU A 335 -6.65 0.40 9.14
CA LEU A 335 -8.05 0.54 9.51
C LEU A 335 -8.81 -0.80 9.40
N VAL A 336 -8.58 -1.57 8.33
CA VAL A 336 -9.13 -2.92 8.14
C VAL A 336 -8.68 -3.86 9.27
N LEU A 337 -7.41 -3.78 9.69
CA LEU A 337 -6.91 -4.58 10.80
C LEU A 337 -7.59 -4.22 12.12
N CYS A 338 -7.73 -2.93 12.42
CA CYS A 338 -8.44 -2.45 13.61
C CYS A 338 -9.92 -2.90 13.62
N ASP A 339 -10.60 -2.81 12.47
CA ASP A 339 -11.97 -3.29 12.32
C ASP A 339 -12.09 -4.81 12.54
N ALA A 340 -11.18 -5.59 11.99
CA ALA A 340 -11.15 -7.04 12.18
C ALA A 340 -10.92 -7.40 13.64
N ILE A 341 -10.01 -6.73 14.35
CA ILE A 341 -9.75 -6.93 15.77
C ILE A 341 -11.01 -6.58 16.59
N ASN A 342 -11.69 -5.48 16.26
CA ASN A 342 -12.94 -5.12 16.92
C ASN A 342 -14.03 -6.20 16.70
N ARG A 343 -14.21 -6.66 15.45
CA ARG A 343 -15.19 -7.73 15.13
C ARG A 343 -14.86 -9.05 15.80
N ALA A 344 -13.59 -9.34 16.02
CA ALA A 344 -13.15 -10.52 16.78
C ALA A 344 -13.63 -10.48 18.23
N GLY A 345 -13.80 -9.30 18.83
CA GLY A 345 -14.17 -9.12 20.24
C GLY A 345 -13.18 -9.79 21.20
N SER A 346 -11.94 -10.01 20.74
CA SER A 346 -10.90 -10.76 21.44
C SER A 346 -9.52 -10.37 20.93
N THR A 347 -8.52 -10.39 21.82
CA THR A 347 -7.10 -10.22 21.46
C THR A 347 -6.41 -11.54 21.09
N LYS A 348 -7.15 -12.67 21.09
CA LYS A 348 -6.60 -13.97 20.71
C LYS A 348 -6.33 -14.03 19.21
N PRO A 349 -5.14 -14.46 18.78
CA PRO A 349 -4.76 -14.52 17.36
C PRO A 349 -5.76 -15.27 16.47
N GLU A 350 -6.30 -16.40 16.95
CA GLU A 350 -7.25 -17.23 16.17
C GLU A 350 -8.55 -16.47 15.88
N ALA A 351 -9.07 -15.74 16.87
CA ALA A 351 -10.29 -14.94 16.70
C ALA A 351 -10.09 -13.80 15.71
N ILE A 352 -8.90 -13.16 15.72
CA ILE A 352 -8.54 -12.10 14.76
C ILE A 352 -8.37 -12.68 13.36
N GLN A 353 -7.72 -13.83 13.23
CA GLN A 353 -7.58 -14.53 11.94
C GLN A 353 -8.95 -14.84 11.33
N ASP A 354 -9.88 -15.38 12.13
CA ASP A 354 -11.25 -15.69 11.71
C ASP A 354 -12.02 -14.42 11.32
N ALA A 355 -11.83 -13.32 12.04
CA ALA A 355 -12.42 -12.03 11.70
C ALA A 355 -11.86 -11.45 10.41
N LEU A 356 -10.54 -11.61 10.15
CA LEU A 356 -9.91 -11.22 8.88
C LEU A 356 -10.49 -12.02 7.72
N LYS A 357 -10.60 -13.34 7.82
CA LYS A 357 -11.23 -14.18 6.78
C LYS A 357 -12.66 -13.78 6.46
N LYS A 358 -13.40 -13.28 7.44
CA LYS A 358 -14.80 -12.83 7.30
C LYS A 358 -14.91 -11.34 6.92
N THR A 359 -13.81 -10.65 6.63
CA THR A 359 -13.85 -9.25 6.24
C THR A 359 -14.67 -9.07 4.96
N ASN A 360 -15.60 -8.11 5.00
CA ASN A 360 -16.43 -7.71 3.87
C ASN A 360 -16.80 -6.23 4.03
N LEU A 361 -15.84 -5.34 3.75
CA LEU A 361 -16.06 -3.88 3.86
C LEU A 361 -16.54 -3.34 2.51
N PRO A 362 -17.60 -2.51 2.53
CA PRO A 362 -18.13 -1.89 1.31
C PRO A 362 -17.28 -0.71 0.82
N PRO A 363 -17.40 -0.31 -0.46
CA PRO A 363 -16.58 0.73 -1.07
C PRO A 363 -16.79 2.15 -0.52
N ASP A 364 -17.95 2.43 0.06
CA ASP A 364 -18.30 3.74 0.66
C ASP A 364 -17.58 3.98 2.01
N GLN A 365 -17.04 2.94 2.63
CA GLN A 365 -16.20 3.02 3.83
C GLN A 365 -14.70 3.04 3.51
N LEU A 366 -14.31 3.21 2.24
CA LEU A 366 -12.93 3.24 1.80
C LEU A 366 -12.60 4.55 1.10
N VAL A 367 -11.37 5.00 1.22
CA VAL A 367 -10.84 6.17 0.51
C VAL A 367 -10.21 5.81 -0.85
N THR A 368 -9.92 4.53 -1.07
CA THR A 368 -9.46 3.99 -2.35
C THR A 368 -10.65 3.74 -3.31
N PRO A 369 -10.42 3.65 -4.63
CA PRO A 369 -11.48 3.38 -5.60
C PRO A 369 -11.87 1.89 -5.69
N TRP A 370 -11.41 1.08 -4.73
CA TRP A 370 -11.70 -0.36 -4.71
C TRP A 370 -13.18 -0.65 -4.50
N ARG A 371 -13.63 -1.79 -5.02
CA ARG A 371 -15.00 -2.29 -4.85
C ARG A 371 -15.31 -2.76 -3.42
N GLY A 372 -14.30 -2.82 -2.56
CA GLY A 372 -14.42 -3.23 -1.18
C GLY A 372 -13.15 -3.90 -0.65
N VAL A 373 -13.24 -4.52 0.54
CA VAL A 373 -12.22 -5.42 1.06
C VAL A 373 -12.87 -6.75 1.42
N LYS A 374 -12.49 -7.82 0.70
CA LYS A 374 -12.89 -9.19 0.96
C LYS A 374 -11.74 -10.11 0.60
N PHE A 375 -11.32 -10.92 1.55
CA PHE A 375 -10.22 -11.86 1.33
C PHE A 375 -10.70 -13.18 0.75
N ASP A 376 -9.90 -13.76 -0.17
CA ASP A 376 -10.03 -15.13 -0.60
C ASP A 376 -9.38 -16.12 0.41
N ASP A 377 -9.37 -17.40 0.06
CA ASP A 377 -8.79 -18.48 0.91
C ASP A 377 -7.26 -18.34 1.09
N ASN A 378 -6.59 -17.55 0.23
CA ASN A 378 -5.17 -17.26 0.30
C ASN A 378 -4.86 -15.94 1.02
N GLY A 379 -5.89 -15.26 1.56
CA GLY A 379 -5.76 -13.98 2.24
C GLY A 379 -5.55 -12.78 1.33
N GLN A 380 -5.81 -12.91 0.02
CA GLN A 380 -5.76 -11.80 -0.94
C GLN A 380 -7.09 -11.07 -1.02
N ASN A 381 -7.09 -9.74 -0.96
CA ASN A 381 -8.28 -8.95 -1.28
C ASN A 381 -8.63 -9.10 -2.77
N ILE A 382 -9.84 -9.56 -3.06
CA ILE A 382 -10.35 -9.79 -4.43
C ILE A 382 -11.21 -8.63 -4.96
N LEU A 383 -11.46 -7.60 -4.16
CA LEU A 383 -12.29 -6.45 -4.54
C LEU A 383 -11.43 -5.21 -4.83
N VAL A 384 -10.24 -5.43 -5.36
CA VAL A 384 -9.27 -4.38 -5.70
C VAL A 384 -9.25 -4.10 -7.19
N ASP A 385 -8.97 -2.84 -7.53
CA ASP A 385 -8.80 -2.40 -8.91
C ASP A 385 -7.55 -1.52 -9.00
N ALA A 386 -6.94 -1.47 -10.19
CA ALA A 386 -5.79 -0.64 -10.48
C ALA A 386 -6.23 0.70 -11.10
N LEU A 387 -5.44 1.74 -10.84
CA LEU A 387 -5.42 2.98 -11.60
C LEU A 387 -4.14 3.06 -12.42
N VAL A 388 -4.15 3.85 -13.47
CA VAL A 388 -2.94 4.38 -14.10
C VAL A 388 -2.94 5.89 -13.92
N ILE A 389 -1.85 6.41 -13.39
CA ILE A 389 -1.60 7.84 -13.29
C ILE A 389 -0.53 8.26 -14.31
N GLN A 390 -0.48 9.54 -14.59
CA GLN A 390 0.61 10.18 -15.31
C GLN A 390 1.02 11.47 -14.58
N TYR A 391 2.30 11.73 -14.51
CA TYR A 391 2.79 13.05 -14.09
C TYR A 391 2.49 14.08 -15.18
N GLN A 392 1.75 15.12 -14.82
CA GLN A 392 1.45 16.29 -15.65
C GLN A 392 1.62 17.55 -14.80
N ASP A 393 2.51 18.45 -15.21
CA ASP A 393 2.90 19.63 -14.42
C ASP A 393 3.34 19.24 -12.98
N LYS A 394 4.11 18.16 -12.85
CA LYS A 394 4.61 17.55 -11.59
C LYS A 394 3.53 16.97 -10.67
N VAL A 395 2.28 16.90 -11.12
CA VAL A 395 1.15 16.35 -10.37
C VAL A 395 0.77 14.98 -10.91
N GLN A 396 0.49 14.04 -10.02
CA GLN A 396 -0.02 12.70 -10.38
C GLN A 396 -1.50 12.81 -10.75
N ARG A 397 -1.82 12.74 -12.05
CA ARG A 397 -3.18 12.78 -12.58
C ARG A 397 -3.64 11.37 -12.91
N ALA A 398 -4.82 10.97 -12.46
CA ALA A 398 -5.45 9.74 -12.91
C ALA A 398 -5.78 9.85 -14.40
N ILE A 399 -5.31 8.90 -15.23
CA ILE A 399 -5.55 8.88 -16.68
C ILE A 399 -6.33 7.64 -17.13
N TRP A 400 -6.40 6.61 -16.30
CA TRP A 400 -7.16 5.38 -16.56
C TRP A 400 -7.56 4.71 -15.23
N PRO A 401 -8.74 4.03 -15.13
CA PRO A 401 -9.78 3.93 -16.16
C PRO A 401 -10.49 5.25 -16.41
N TYR A 402 -11.02 5.44 -17.61
CA TYR A 402 -11.52 6.76 -18.07
C TYR A 402 -12.65 7.35 -17.22
N ASN A 403 -13.47 6.52 -16.58
CA ASN A 403 -14.54 6.99 -15.68
C ASN A 403 -14.02 7.58 -14.36
N LEU A 404 -12.74 7.33 -14.01
CA LEU A 404 -12.06 7.89 -12.83
C LEU A 404 -10.95 8.88 -13.21
N ALA A 405 -10.72 9.07 -14.51
CA ALA A 405 -9.66 9.94 -15.00
C ALA A 405 -9.92 11.41 -14.67
N GLY A 406 -8.88 12.07 -14.14
CA GLY A 406 -8.85 13.52 -13.91
C GLY A 406 -8.21 14.28 -15.07
N ALA A 407 -7.52 13.57 -15.97
CA ALA A 407 -6.85 14.14 -17.14
C ALA A 407 -6.76 13.12 -18.28
N GLU A 408 -6.51 13.62 -19.50
CA GLU A 408 -6.14 12.76 -20.62
C GLU A 408 -4.65 12.42 -20.59
N MET A 409 -4.29 11.23 -21.09
CA MET A 409 -2.89 10.83 -21.22
C MET A 409 -2.18 11.69 -22.30
N VAL A 410 -1.10 12.34 -21.91
CA VAL A 410 -0.14 12.97 -22.83
C VAL A 410 0.66 11.87 -23.50
N PHE A 411 0.57 11.79 -24.83
CA PHE A 411 1.24 10.78 -25.66
C PHE A 411 1.69 11.35 -27.00
N PRO A 412 2.90 11.06 -27.48
CA PRO A 412 3.98 10.38 -26.75
C PRO A 412 4.48 11.19 -25.55
N ILE A 413 5.31 10.54 -24.71
CA ILE A 413 5.97 11.25 -23.60
C ILE A 413 6.74 12.46 -24.15
N PRO A 414 6.65 13.66 -23.53
CA PRO A 414 7.33 14.84 -24.01
C PRO A 414 8.86 14.64 -24.04
N ARG A 415 9.55 15.22 -25.03
CA ARG A 415 11.01 15.27 -25.04
C ARG A 415 11.53 16.05 -23.84
N TRP A 416 12.75 15.77 -23.40
CA TRP A 416 13.32 16.38 -22.19
C TRP A 416 13.22 17.92 -22.15
N ALA A 417 13.42 18.58 -23.30
CA ALA A 417 13.31 20.03 -23.42
C ALA A 417 11.85 20.57 -23.37
N GLU A 418 10.86 19.72 -23.58
CA GLU A 418 9.43 20.07 -23.66
C GLU A 418 8.70 19.85 -22.32
N ARG A 419 9.33 19.18 -21.36
CA ARG A 419 8.75 18.92 -20.03
C ARG A 419 8.67 20.22 -19.22
N LYS A 420 7.54 20.44 -18.55
CA LYS A 420 7.15 21.71 -17.90
C LYS A 420 7.41 21.73 -16.39
#